data_faf69ab4d4f258da3d1add650480e335
#
_entry.id   faf69ab4d4f258da3d1add650480e335
#
_cell.length_a   1.000
_cell.length_b   1.000
_cell.length_c   1.000
_cell.angle_alpha   90.00
_cell.angle_beta   90.00
_cell.angle_gamma   90.00
#
_symmetry.space_group_name_H-M   'P 1'
#
loop_
_entity.id
_entity.type
_entity.pdbx_description
1 polymer ?
#
loop_
_entity_poly.entity_id
_entity_poly.type
_entity_poly.pdbx_seq_one_letter_code
_entity_poly.pdbx_strand_id
1 'polypeptide(L)'
;MIRYILVDDAPKILKRVQAKIDTLPKDYELQHIASYDSSKKAYEEINEEDYDLLIVDFEMPVYNGIELAQKIANNKKIIFLTSTTNNEKKVINSLDISGFLSKPFDIEEFEYILKNKVIGKVNSKNTYQKGDLVMLSISKNKNMGIYPEDIYFISSALISTGKKLINNTYKKVEKPSSNDVHFYGKNGVIVFESIRITISSLETELANFGFKKINQSTLINTNYIRNIDNRNLELYHCNEPFEISVKEKTSFFKSIK
;
A
#
# COMPACT_ATOMS: atom_id res chain seq x y z
N MET A 1 5.32 -20.42 -5.84
CA MET A 1 4.15 -20.83 -5.02
C MET A 1 4.38 -20.33 -3.61
N ILE A 2 3.44 -19.59 -3.04
CA ILE A 2 3.49 -19.01 -1.68
C ILE A 2 2.48 -19.75 -0.82
N ARG A 3 2.97 -20.48 0.16
CA ARG A 3 2.15 -21.26 1.11
C ARG A 3 1.73 -20.33 2.26
N TYR A 4 0.45 -20.25 2.56
CA TYR A 4 -0.02 -19.36 3.63
C TYR A 4 -0.87 -20.06 4.68
N ILE A 5 -0.80 -19.55 5.90
CA ILE A 5 -1.59 -19.96 7.05
C ILE A 5 -2.42 -18.78 7.55
N LEU A 6 -3.65 -19.08 8.00
CA LEU A 6 -4.56 -18.13 8.64
C LEU A 6 -4.71 -18.44 10.11
N VAL A 7 -4.64 -17.43 10.97
CA VAL A 7 -4.93 -17.56 12.41
C VAL A 7 -5.82 -16.42 12.87
N ASP A 8 -7.01 -16.74 13.38
CA ASP A 8 -7.99 -15.76 13.88
C ASP A 8 -8.99 -16.52 14.78
N ASP A 9 -9.25 -16.06 16.00
CA ASP A 9 -10.13 -16.74 16.95
C ASP A 9 -11.62 -16.76 16.54
N ALA A 10 -11.97 -16.05 15.46
CA ALA A 10 -13.30 -16.07 14.88
C ALA A 10 -13.35 -16.93 13.59
N PRO A 11 -13.89 -18.18 13.61
CA PRO A 11 -13.93 -19.07 12.46
C PRO A 11 -14.65 -18.51 11.24
N LYS A 12 -15.58 -17.58 11.44
CA LYS A 12 -16.28 -16.88 10.37
C LYS A 12 -15.36 -15.93 9.60
N ILE A 13 -14.38 -15.33 10.28
CA ILE A 13 -13.38 -14.44 9.65
C ILE A 13 -12.44 -15.28 8.81
N LEU A 14 -11.91 -16.40 9.35
CA LEU A 14 -11.04 -17.32 8.60
C LEU A 14 -11.67 -17.72 7.26
N LYS A 15 -12.93 -18.18 7.27
CA LYS A 15 -13.64 -18.56 6.05
C LYS A 15 -13.81 -17.39 5.06
N ARG A 16 -14.11 -16.19 5.56
CA ARG A 16 -14.27 -14.99 4.71
C ARG A 16 -12.96 -14.55 4.10
N VAL A 17 -11.88 -14.55 4.88
CA VAL A 17 -10.54 -14.18 4.41
C VAL A 17 -10.09 -15.15 3.34
N GLN A 18 -10.17 -16.46 3.59
CA GLN A 18 -9.82 -17.48 2.62
C GLN A 18 -10.64 -17.35 1.33
N ALA A 19 -11.98 -17.25 1.43
CA ALA A 19 -12.83 -17.10 0.26
C ALA A 19 -12.48 -15.88 -0.60
N LYS A 20 -12.09 -14.76 0.03
CA LYS A 20 -11.63 -13.58 -0.70
C LYS A 20 -10.26 -13.79 -1.35
N ILE A 21 -9.31 -14.44 -0.66
CA ILE A 21 -8.00 -14.76 -1.23
C ILE A 21 -8.15 -15.70 -2.43
N ASP A 22 -9.08 -16.65 -2.37
CA ASP A 22 -9.37 -17.59 -3.46
C ASP A 22 -9.93 -16.91 -4.73
N THR A 23 -10.38 -15.64 -4.64
CA THR A 23 -10.80 -14.85 -5.81
C THR A 23 -9.64 -14.21 -6.57
N LEU A 24 -8.43 -14.20 -6.00
CA LEU A 24 -7.26 -13.62 -6.64
C LEU A 24 -6.82 -14.43 -7.88
N PRO A 25 -6.18 -13.78 -8.87
CA PRO A 25 -5.61 -14.45 -10.01
C PRO A 25 -4.67 -15.59 -9.61
N LYS A 26 -4.74 -16.73 -10.32
CA LYS A 26 -3.88 -17.90 -10.07
C LYS A 26 -2.40 -17.60 -10.27
N ASP A 27 -2.06 -16.55 -10.99
CA ASP A 27 -0.69 -16.11 -11.24
C ASP A 27 0.08 -15.74 -9.95
N TYR A 28 -0.63 -15.50 -8.84
CA TYR A 28 0.01 -15.31 -7.53
C TYR A 28 0.52 -16.62 -6.90
N GLU A 29 0.10 -17.76 -7.44
CA GLU A 29 0.50 -19.08 -6.94
C GLU A 29 0.35 -19.21 -5.42
N LEU A 30 -0.79 -18.73 -4.87
CA LEU A 30 -1.11 -18.84 -3.45
C LEU A 30 -1.66 -20.23 -3.14
N GLN A 31 -1.14 -20.85 -2.08
CA GLN A 31 -1.63 -22.13 -1.56
C GLN A 31 -2.02 -21.99 -0.09
N HIS A 32 -3.27 -22.20 0.22
CA HIS A 32 -3.74 -22.32 1.60
C HIS A 32 -3.27 -23.65 2.21
N ILE A 33 -2.57 -23.59 3.34
CA ILE A 33 -2.08 -24.78 4.06
C ILE A 33 -3.03 -25.15 5.21
N ALA A 34 -3.33 -24.19 6.10
CA ALA A 34 -4.17 -24.43 7.26
C ALA A 34 -4.80 -23.14 7.78
N SER A 35 -5.89 -23.30 8.54
CA SER A 35 -6.51 -22.23 9.31
C SER A 35 -6.68 -22.67 10.77
N TYR A 36 -6.31 -21.79 11.70
CA TYR A 36 -6.41 -22.04 13.14
C TYR A 36 -7.34 -21.02 13.80
N ASP A 37 -8.34 -21.49 14.51
CA ASP A 37 -9.26 -20.70 15.32
C ASP A 37 -8.86 -20.60 16.80
N SER A 38 -7.61 -20.96 17.10
CA SER A 38 -7.01 -20.90 18.43
C SER A 38 -5.53 -20.59 18.33
N SER A 39 -5.11 -19.50 18.95
CA SER A 39 -3.69 -19.12 19.02
C SER A 39 -2.85 -20.16 19.74
N LYS A 40 -3.42 -20.81 20.78
CA LYS A 40 -2.75 -21.90 21.50
C LYS A 40 -2.49 -23.09 20.58
N LYS A 41 -3.51 -23.55 19.82
CA LYS A 41 -3.37 -24.65 18.89
C LYS A 41 -2.38 -24.31 17.78
N ALA A 42 -2.45 -23.11 17.23
CA ALA A 42 -1.49 -22.63 16.25
C ALA A 42 -0.05 -22.65 16.78
N TYR A 43 0.15 -22.22 18.03
CA TYR A 43 1.46 -22.23 18.69
C TYR A 43 2.04 -23.65 18.85
N GLU A 44 1.18 -24.63 19.15
CA GLU A 44 1.58 -26.04 19.40
C GLU A 44 1.81 -26.84 18.09
N GLU A 45 1.05 -26.56 17.02
CA GLU A 45 1.01 -27.39 15.83
C GLU A 45 1.77 -26.84 14.61
N ILE A 46 1.95 -25.50 14.52
CA ILE A 46 2.59 -24.90 13.34
C ILE A 46 4.10 -25.09 13.38
N ASN A 47 4.63 -25.68 12.31
CA ASN A 47 6.06 -25.69 12.05
C ASN A 47 6.41 -24.57 11.03
N GLU A 48 7.44 -23.78 11.34
CA GLU A 48 7.89 -22.65 10.49
C GLU A 48 8.26 -23.10 9.06
N GLU A 49 8.68 -24.34 8.85
CA GLU A 49 9.05 -24.84 7.53
C GLU A 49 7.86 -25.14 6.59
N ASP A 50 6.65 -25.21 7.12
CA ASP A 50 5.49 -25.65 6.36
C ASP A 50 4.83 -24.52 5.53
N TYR A 51 5.20 -23.25 5.77
CA TYR A 51 4.58 -22.12 5.12
C TYR A 51 5.57 -20.97 4.85
N ASP A 52 5.13 -19.97 4.10
CA ASP A 52 5.92 -18.83 3.69
C ASP A 52 5.33 -17.48 4.16
N LEU A 53 4.00 -17.43 4.36
CA LEU A 53 3.24 -16.27 4.78
C LEU A 53 2.29 -16.60 5.93
N LEU A 54 2.40 -15.85 7.02
CA LEU A 54 1.46 -15.89 8.13
C LEU A 54 0.49 -14.70 8.02
N ILE A 55 -0.81 -14.98 8.02
CA ILE A 55 -1.87 -13.97 8.14
C ILE A 55 -2.54 -14.22 9.48
N VAL A 56 -2.40 -13.27 10.40
CA VAL A 56 -2.75 -13.49 11.82
C VAL A 56 -3.52 -12.33 12.40
N ASP A 57 -4.56 -12.63 13.18
CA ASP A 57 -5.24 -11.61 13.97
C ASP A 57 -4.31 -11.02 15.03
N PHE A 58 -4.37 -9.71 15.17
CA PHE A 58 -3.55 -8.99 16.15
C PHE A 58 -3.99 -9.24 17.58
N GLU A 59 -5.30 -9.34 17.82
CA GLU A 59 -5.90 -9.51 19.15
C GLU A 59 -6.58 -10.87 19.28
N MET A 60 -5.94 -11.82 19.96
CA MET A 60 -6.48 -13.15 20.22
C MET A 60 -6.33 -13.55 21.68
N PRO A 61 -7.21 -14.43 22.21
CA PRO A 61 -7.04 -15.03 23.53
C PRO A 61 -5.77 -15.91 23.62
N VAL A 62 -5.21 -16.03 24.81
CA VAL A 62 -4.03 -16.82 25.19
C VAL A 62 -2.72 -16.23 24.67
N TYR A 63 -2.50 -16.23 23.35
CA TYR A 63 -1.38 -15.55 22.72
C TYR A 63 -1.94 -14.51 21.74
N ASN A 64 -1.54 -13.27 21.88
CA ASN A 64 -1.82 -12.25 20.85
C ASN A 64 -1.02 -12.54 19.56
N GLY A 65 -1.39 -11.85 18.47
CA GLY A 65 -0.76 -12.09 17.18
C GLY A 65 0.76 -11.87 17.16
N ILE A 66 1.26 -10.94 17.99
CA ILE A 66 2.72 -10.67 18.09
C ILE A 66 3.44 -11.83 18.78
N GLU A 67 2.93 -12.25 19.94
CA GLU A 67 3.52 -13.36 20.71
C GLU A 67 3.54 -14.64 19.88
N LEU A 68 2.45 -14.91 19.17
CA LEU A 68 2.36 -16.04 18.26
C LEU A 68 3.38 -15.92 17.11
N ALA A 69 3.44 -14.78 16.44
CA ALA A 69 4.34 -14.55 15.33
C ALA A 69 5.82 -14.65 15.75
N GLN A 70 6.19 -14.15 16.92
CA GLN A 70 7.54 -14.31 17.48
C GLN A 70 7.95 -15.77 17.69
N LYS A 71 6.99 -16.66 17.87
CA LYS A 71 7.25 -18.08 18.07
C LYS A 71 7.34 -18.85 16.75
N ILE A 72 6.41 -18.60 15.85
CA ILE A 72 6.22 -19.44 14.67
C ILE A 72 6.63 -18.79 13.33
N ALA A 73 7.02 -17.52 13.33
CA ALA A 73 7.25 -16.75 12.09
C ALA A 73 8.51 -15.87 12.15
N ASN A 74 9.61 -16.33 12.78
CA ASN A 74 10.84 -15.54 12.89
C ASN A 74 11.45 -15.17 11.54
N ASN A 75 11.33 -16.05 10.55
CA ASN A 75 11.89 -15.87 9.20
C ASN A 75 10.79 -15.87 8.12
N LYS A 76 9.55 -15.61 8.48
CA LYS A 76 8.40 -15.63 7.58
C LYS A 76 7.83 -14.23 7.36
N LYS A 77 7.17 -14.05 6.21
CA LYS A 77 6.38 -12.85 5.95
C LYS A 77 5.12 -12.86 6.81
N ILE A 78 4.81 -11.71 7.41
CA ILE A 78 3.68 -11.60 8.34
C ILE A 78 2.76 -10.48 7.88
N ILE A 79 1.46 -10.76 7.83
CA ILE A 79 0.39 -9.78 7.67
C ILE A 79 -0.53 -9.87 8.89
N PHE A 80 -0.65 -8.78 9.62
CA PHE A 80 -1.58 -8.69 10.74
C PHE A 80 -2.96 -8.24 10.29
N LEU A 81 -4.00 -8.90 10.79
CA LEU A 81 -5.38 -8.41 10.74
C LEU A 81 -5.68 -7.66 12.03
N THR A 82 -6.28 -6.47 11.96
CA THR A 82 -6.55 -5.67 13.17
C THR A 82 -7.89 -4.96 13.10
N SER A 83 -8.57 -4.88 14.23
CA SER A 83 -9.80 -4.09 14.41
C SER A 83 -9.50 -2.62 14.75
N THR A 84 -8.27 -2.30 15.13
CA THR A 84 -7.85 -0.97 15.60
C THR A 84 -6.61 -0.49 14.85
N THR A 85 -6.62 0.77 14.41
CA THR A 85 -5.51 1.40 13.67
C THR A 85 -4.36 1.90 14.54
N ASN A 86 -4.50 1.85 15.88
CA ASN A 86 -3.54 2.48 16.81
C ASN A 86 -2.39 1.58 17.29
N ASN A 87 -2.41 0.29 16.98
CA ASN A 87 -1.44 -0.68 17.51
C ASN A 87 -0.21 -0.90 16.61
N GLU A 88 -0.18 -0.33 15.43
CA GLU A 88 0.88 -0.52 14.42
C GLU A 88 2.27 -0.09 14.89
N LYS A 89 2.35 0.86 15.83
CA LYS A 89 3.63 1.46 16.26
C LYS A 89 4.46 0.61 17.24
N LYS A 90 3.90 -0.44 17.84
CA LYS A 90 4.57 -1.20 18.93
C LYS A 90 5.39 -2.41 18.48
N VAL A 91 5.32 -2.82 17.19
CA VAL A 91 5.73 -4.17 16.77
C VAL A 91 6.97 -4.23 15.87
N ILE A 92 7.59 -3.10 15.54
CA ILE A 92 8.43 -2.95 14.32
C ILE A 92 9.82 -3.61 14.40
N ASN A 93 10.35 -4.00 15.55
CA ASN A 93 11.81 -4.22 15.67
C ASN A 93 12.33 -5.67 15.60
N SER A 94 11.48 -6.70 15.50
CA SER A 94 11.94 -8.09 15.54
C SER A 94 11.33 -9.06 14.51
N LEU A 95 10.32 -8.64 13.75
CA LEU A 95 9.57 -9.49 12.82
C LEU A 95 9.57 -8.91 11.40
N ASP A 96 9.58 -9.77 10.37
CA ASP A 96 9.44 -9.34 8.96
C ASP A 96 7.97 -9.06 8.62
N ILE A 97 7.45 -7.95 9.16
CA ILE A 97 6.07 -7.53 8.98
C ILE A 97 5.89 -6.93 7.58
N SER A 98 5.16 -7.64 6.74
CA SER A 98 4.84 -7.20 5.40
C SER A 98 3.69 -6.19 5.37
N GLY A 99 2.77 -6.21 6.34
CA GLY A 99 1.70 -5.24 6.43
C GLY A 99 0.70 -5.47 7.55
N PHE A 100 -0.18 -4.47 7.68
CA PHE A 100 -1.36 -4.51 8.55
C PHE A 100 -2.60 -4.30 7.68
N LEU A 101 -3.64 -5.09 7.91
CA LEU A 101 -4.92 -4.99 7.24
C LEU A 101 -6.01 -4.73 8.28
N SER A 102 -6.81 -3.72 8.06
CA SER A 102 -7.97 -3.45 8.91
C SER A 102 -9.08 -4.48 8.68
N LYS A 103 -9.77 -4.86 9.75
CA LYS A 103 -11.04 -5.59 9.63
C LYS A 103 -12.18 -4.59 9.34
N PRO A 104 -13.06 -4.85 8.38
CA PRO A 104 -13.21 -6.06 7.58
C PRO A 104 -12.15 -6.19 6.49
N PHE A 105 -11.61 -7.42 6.31
CA PHE A 105 -10.57 -7.74 5.34
C PHE A 105 -10.86 -7.18 3.94
N ASP A 106 -9.96 -6.35 3.43
CA ASP A 106 -10.00 -5.75 2.12
C ASP A 106 -9.07 -6.50 1.17
N ILE A 107 -9.62 -7.06 0.09
CA ILE A 107 -8.84 -7.86 -0.87
C ILE A 107 -7.89 -7.01 -1.70
N GLU A 108 -8.24 -5.76 -2.01
CA GLU A 108 -7.38 -4.87 -2.79
C GLU A 108 -6.15 -4.46 -1.96
N GLU A 109 -6.36 -4.18 -0.67
CA GLU A 109 -5.27 -3.86 0.25
C GLU A 109 -4.35 -5.08 0.48
N PHE A 110 -4.93 -6.28 0.62
CA PHE A 110 -4.17 -7.53 0.70
C PHE A 110 -3.36 -7.77 -0.58
N GLU A 111 -3.97 -7.64 -1.75
CA GLU A 111 -3.29 -7.81 -3.04
C GLU A 111 -2.13 -6.83 -3.20
N TYR A 112 -2.32 -5.59 -2.78
CA TYR A 112 -1.26 -4.58 -2.77
C TYR A 112 -0.07 -5.01 -1.89
N ILE A 113 -0.32 -5.46 -0.66
CA ILE A 113 0.74 -5.95 0.24
C ILE A 113 1.40 -7.18 -0.34
N LEU A 114 0.63 -8.12 -0.87
CA LEU A 114 1.13 -9.35 -1.48
C LEU A 114 2.11 -9.04 -2.61
N LYS A 115 1.73 -8.19 -3.56
CA LYS A 115 2.58 -7.80 -4.70
C LYS A 115 3.86 -7.09 -4.26
N ASN A 116 3.74 -6.13 -3.37
CA ASN A 116 4.81 -5.18 -3.11
C ASN A 116 5.72 -5.59 -1.94
N LYS A 117 5.23 -6.44 -1.02
CA LYS A 117 5.96 -6.77 0.21
C LYS A 117 6.24 -8.26 0.39
N VAL A 118 5.38 -9.14 -0.16
CA VAL A 118 5.54 -10.58 -0.01
C VAL A 118 6.25 -11.18 -1.22
N ILE A 119 5.77 -10.90 -2.43
CA ILE A 119 6.35 -11.45 -3.68
C ILE A 119 7.69 -10.77 -4.03
N GLY A 120 7.97 -9.62 -3.42
CA GLY A 120 9.27 -8.97 -3.60
C GLY A 120 9.49 -8.33 -4.96
N LYS A 121 8.44 -8.03 -5.71
CA LYS A 121 8.51 -7.21 -6.94
C LYS A 121 8.58 -5.71 -6.64
N VAL A 122 9.15 -5.35 -5.51
CA VAL A 122 9.58 -3.98 -5.27
C VAL A 122 10.92 -3.82 -5.95
N ASN A 123 11.00 -2.94 -6.93
CA ASN A 123 12.26 -2.49 -7.48
C ASN A 123 13.18 -2.10 -6.31
N SER A 124 14.22 -2.88 -6.10
CA SER A 124 15.12 -2.89 -4.95
C SER A 124 16.06 -1.67 -4.86
N LYS A 125 15.62 -0.51 -5.35
CA LYS A 125 16.40 0.75 -5.29
C LYS A 125 15.79 1.84 -4.41
N ASN A 126 14.61 1.66 -3.86
CA ASN A 126 14.03 2.64 -2.94
C ASN A 126 14.34 2.23 -1.50
N THR A 127 15.37 2.82 -0.96
CA THR A 127 15.84 2.61 0.43
C THR A 127 15.05 3.39 1.48
N TYR A 128 13.93 4.01 1.10
CA TYR A 128 13.16 4.71 2.11
C TYR A 128 12.25 3.74 2.88
N GLN A 129 12.13 3.96 4.20
CA GLN A 129 11.25 3.19 5.05
C GLN A 129 9.88 3.86 5.14
N LYS A 130 8.82 3.06 5.28
CA LYS A 130 7.47 3.59 5.56
C LYS A 130 7.54 4.43 6.85
N GLY A 131 7.01 5.67 6.79
CA GLY A 131 7.06 6.63 7.89
C GLY A 131 8.20 7.63 7.80
N ASP A 132 9.04 7.58 6.77
CA ASP A 132 10.07 8.60 6.54
C ASP A 132 9.44 9.90 6.05
N LEU A 133 9.65 10.98 6.80
CA LEU A 133 9.26 12.33 6.41
C LEU A 133 10.19 12.86 5.32
N VAL A 134 9.65 13.19 4.18
CA VAL A 134 10.39 13.80 3.07
C VAL A 134 10.14 15.31 3.03
N MET A 135 11.20 16.09 3.00
CA MET A 135 11.12 17.54 2.93
C MET A 135 11.23 18.03 1.48
N LEU A 136 10.14 18.56 0.95
CA LEU A 136 10.08 19.16 -0.38
C LEU A 136 10.42 20.66 -0.32
N SER A 137 11.28 21.13 -1.21
CA SER A 137 11.63 22.53 -1.34
C SER A 137 10.60 23.29 -2.19
N ILE A 138 9.68 24.02 -1.54
CA ILE A 138 8.62 24.78 -2.23
C ILE A 138 9.16 26.11 -2.76
N SER A 139 10.05 26.77 -2.00
CA SER A 139 10.74 27.99 -2.37
C SER A 139 12.02 28.15 -1.56
N LYS A 140 12.83 29.20 -1.84
CA LYS A 140 14.11 29.45 -1.14
C LYS A 140 14.05 29.34 0.39
N ASN A 141 12.89 29.65 1.00
CA ASN A 141 12.74 29.69 2.45
C ASN A 141 11.52 28.88 2.94
N LYS A 142 10.92 28.03 2.10
CA LYS A 142 9.74 27.26 2.46
C LYS A 142 9.89 25.79 2.07
N ASN A 143 9.93 24.94 3.07
CA ASN A 143 9.89 23.50 2.90
C ASN A 143 8.55 22.95 3.38
N MET A 144 8.14 21.82 2.80
CA MET A 144 6.93 21.10 3.17
C MET A 144 7.28 19.64 3.41
N GLY A 145 6.91 19.14 4.59
CA GLY A 145 7.06 17.71 4.90
C GLY A 145 5.90 16.91 4.35
N ILE A 146 6.21 15.81 3.68
CA ILE A 146 5.23 14.82 3.24
C ILE A 146 5.64 13.42 3.67
N TYR A 147 4.66 12.55 3.86
CA TYR A 147 4.88 11.11 3.92
C TYR A 147 4.54 10.52 2.55
N PRO A 148 5.51 10.00 1.78
CA PRO A 148 5.27 9.49 0.43
C PRO A 148 4.18 8.42 0.35
N GLU A 149 4.01 7.63 1.41
CA GLU A 149 2.96 6.61 1.50
C GLU A 149 1.54 7.18 1.63
N ASP A 150 1.38 8.44 1.99
CA ASP A 150 0.06 9.07 2.02
C ASP A 150 -0.35 9.62 0.65
N ILE A 151 0.59 9.67 -0.30
CA ILE A 151 0.40 10.30 -1.61
C ILE A 151 0.34 9.23 -2.71
N TYR A 152 -0.79 9.15 -3.38
CA TYR A 152 -1.04 8.23 -4.50
C TYR A 152 -0.64 8.82 -5.84
N PHE A 153 -0.93 10.10 -6.03
CA PHE A 153 -0.53 10.85 -7.21
C PHE A 153 -0.53 12.36 -6.94
N ILE A 154 0.15 13.09 -7.81
CA ILE A 154 0.25 14.57 -7.76
C ILE A 154 -0.11 15.09 -9.14
N SER A 155 -0.99 16.10 -9.24
CA SER A 155 -1.43 16.62 -10.53
C SER A 155 -1.67 18.12 -10.53
N SER A 156 -1.30 18.76 -11.63
CA SER A 156 -1.71 20.13 -12.00
C SER A 156 -2.93 20.15 -12.94
N ALA A 157 -3.43 18.97 -13.37
CA ALA A 157 -4.64 18.84 -14.16
C ALA A 157 -5.89 18.75 -13.27
N LEU A 158 -7.06 18.98 -13.85
CA LEU A 158 -8.32 18.67 -13.22
C LEU A 158 -8.46 17.14 -13.08
N ILE A 159 -8.70 16.69 -11.85
CA ILE A 159 -8.98 15.29 -11.55
C ILE A 159 -10.48 15.10 -11.35
N SER A 160 -11.10 14.29 -12.19
CA SER A 160 -12.57 14.14 -12.25
C SER A 160 -13.15 13.53 -10.97
N THR A 161 -12.40 12.64 -10.31
CA THR A 161 -12.78 11.97 -9.07
C THR A 161 -12.20 12.62 -7.82
N GLY A 162 -11.41 13.70 -7.99
CA GLY A 162 -10.77 14.42 -6.89
C GLY A 162 -11.78 14.96 -5.88
N LYS A 163 -11.51 14.76 -4.58
CA LYS A 163 -12.38 15.14 -3.47
C LYS A 163 -11.60 15.89 -2.39
N LYS A 164 -12.27 16.84 -1.75
CA LYS A 164 -11.76 17.55 -0.57
C LYS A 164 -12.73 17.38 0.59
N LEU A 165 -12.21 17.05 1.75
CA LEU A 165 -13.03 16.95 2.96
C LEU A 165 -13.19 18.33 3.59
N ILE A 166 -14.43 18.84 3.67
CA ILE A 166 -14.78 20.12 4.28
C ILE A 166 -15.97 19.87 5.21
N ASN A 167 -15.80 20.16 6.51
CA ASN A 167 -16.86 19.96 7.53
C ASN A 167 -17.49 18.56 7.46
N ASN A 168 -16.66 17.52 7.46
CA ASN A 168 -17.07 16.10 7.34
C ASN A 168 -17.85 15.74 6.07
N THR A 169 -17.82 16.59 5.04
CA THR A 169 -18.49 16.34 3.75
C THR A 169 -17.46 16.39 2.61
N TYR A 170 -17.51 15.42 1.70
CA TYR A 170 -16.68 15.46 0.50
C TYR A 170 -17.25 16.39 -0.55
N LYS A 171 -16.42 17.36 -0.99
CA LYS A 171 -16.74 18.25 -2.12
C LYS A 171 -15.81 17.96 -3.29
N LYS A 172 -16.31 18.19 -4.50
CA LYS A 172 -15.49 18.12 -5.72
C LYS A 172 -14.40 19.19 -5.70
N VAL A 173 -13.23 18.83 -6.21
CA VAL A 173 -12.07 19.70 -6.27
C VAL A 173 -12.04 20.45 -7.60
N GLU A 174 -11.62 21.69 -7.56
CA GLU A 174 -11.34 22.51 -8.74
C GLU A 174 -9.93 22.22 -9.28
N LYS A 175 -9.70 22.60 -10.53
CA LYS A 175 -8.36 22.53 -11.12
C LYS A 175 -7.42 23.45 -10.34
N PRO A 176 -6.15 23.03 -10.06
CA PRO A 176 -5.14 23.91 -9.48
C PRO A 176 -4.93 25.16 -10.34
N SER A 177 -4.53 26.26 -9.68
CA SER A 177 -4.08 27.46 -10.38
C SER A 177 -2.86 27.18 -11.25
N SER A 178 -2.55 28.07 -12.18
CA SER A 178 -1.37 27.95 -13.02
C SER A 178 -0.10 27.84 -12.18
N ASN A 179 0.72 26.81 -12.46
CA ASN A 179 1.94 26.43 -11.74
C ASN A 179 1.74 25.88 -10.32
N ASP A 180 0.51 25.58 -9.92
CA ASP A 180 0.22 24.86 -8.68
C ASP A 180 -0.12 23.41 -8.98
N VAL A 181 0.04 22.56 -7.96
CA VAL A 181 -0.34 21.15 -7.99
C VAL A 181 -1.17 20.80 -6.76
N HIS A 182 -1.99 19.77 -6.89
CA HIS A 182 -2.62 19.10 -5.76
C HIS A 182 -1.97 17.73 -5.52
N PHE A 183 -1.85 17.37 -4.26
CA PHE A 183 -1.40 16.05 -3.81
C PHE A 183 -2.62 15.25 -3.39
N TYR A 184 -2.77 14.07 -3.95
CA TYR A 184 -3.93 13.20 -3.74
C TYR A 184 -3.52 11.92 -3.02
N GLY A 185 -4.27 11.58 -1.98
CA GLY A 185 -4.17 10.33 -1.25
C GLY A 185 -5.21 9.31 -1.67
N LYS A 186 -5.49 8.36 -0.79
CA LYS A 186 -6.47 7.29 -0.98
C LYS A 186 -7.83 7.85 -1.43
N ASN A 187 -8.47 7.16 -2.37
CA ASN A 187 -9.78 7.52 -2.93
C ASN A 187 -9.85 8.91 -3.60
N GLY A 188 -8.72 9.44 -4.07
CA GLY A 188 -8.66 10.75 -4.70
C GLY A 188 -8.91 11.92 -3.75
N VAL A 189 -8.74 11.73 -2.44
CA VAL A 189 -8.86 12.79 -1.45
C VAL A 189 -7.61 13.67 -1.48
N ILE A 190 -7.80 15.00 -1.52
CA ILE A 190 -6.68 15.94 -1.44
C ILE A 190 -6.03 15.87 -0.06
N VAL A 191 -4.72 15.67 -0.06
CA VAL A 191 -3.84 15.76 1.13
C VAL A 191 -3.25 17.16 1.24
N PHE A 192 -2.75 17.71 0.12
CA PHE A 192 -2.26 19.09 0.04
C PHE A 192 -2.83 19.78 -1.19
N GLU A 193 -3.36 20.98 -1.00
CA GLU A 193 -4.03 21.76 -2.03
C GLU A 193 -3.18 22.96 -2.47
N SER A 194 -3.13 23.21 -3.78
CA SER A 194 -2.55 24.43 -4.38
C SER A 194 -1.12 24.70 -3.93
N ILE A 195 -0.28 23.70 -4.04
CA ILE A 195 1.15 23.82 -3.72
C ILE A 195 1.87 24.33 -4.97
N ARG A 196 2.57 25.47 -4.85
CA ARG A 196 3.32 26.09 -5.95
C ARG A 196 4.67 25.39 -6.14
N ILE A 197 4.66 24.35 -6.96
CA ILE A 197 5.84 23.57 -7.33
C ILE A 197 5.60 22.92 -8.69
N THR A 198 6.65 22.72 -9.47
CA THR A 198 6.50 22.10 -10.80
C THR A 198 6.52 20.58 -10.73
N ILE A 199 5.83 19.93 -11.67
CA ILE A 199 5.87 18.45 -11.83
C ILE A 199 7.31 17.97 -12.06
N SER A 200 8.13 18.72 -12.81
CA SER A 200 9.52 18.32 -13.07
C SER A 200 10.42 18.41 -11.83
N SER A 201 10.21 19.42 -10.96
CA SER A 201 10.92 19.50 -9.69
C SER A 201 10.56 18.32 -8.79
N LEU A 202 9.25 18.03 -8.66
CA LEU A 202 8.75 16.90 -7.89
C LEU A 202 9.24 15.55 -8.45
N GLU A 203 9.32 15.40 -9.76
CA GLU A 203 9.88 14.19 -10.38
C GLU A 203 11.31 13.92 -9.91
N THR A 204 12.12 14.97 -9.82
CA THR A 204 13.50 14.87 -9.32
C THR A 204 13.56 14.59 -7.82
N GLU A 205 12.83 15.38 -7.02
CA GLU A 205 12.87 15.25 -5.56
C GLU A 205 12.25 13.94 -5.05
N LEU A 206 11.24 13.43 -5.75
CA LEU A 206 10.51 12.20 -5.36
C LEU A 206 10.92 10.96 -6.15
N ALA A 207 11.96 11.03 -6.98
CA ALA A 207 12.41 9.90 -7.80
C ALA A 207 12.73 8.64 -6.98
N ASN A 208 13.35 8.82 -5.82
CA ASN A 208 13.75 7.72 -4.91
C ASN A 208 12.59 7.17 -4.08
N PHE A 209 11.42 7.82 -4.11
CA PHE A 209 10.23 7.45 -3.35
C PHE A 209 9.15 6.78 -4.20
N GLY A 210 9.52 6.34 -5.40
CA GLY A 210 8.61 5.62 -6.29
C GLY A 210 7.72 6.50 -7.15
N PHE A 211 7.89 7.83 -7.15
CA PHE A 211 7.09 8.71 -8.00
C PHE A 211 7.65 8.76 -9.41
N LYS A 212 6.76 8.62 -10.40
CA LYS A 212 7.07 8.65 -11.83
C LYS A 212 6.10 9.52 -12.59
N LYS A 213 6.63 10.26 -13.54
CA LYS A 213 5.86 11.10 -14.44
C LYS A 213 5.19 10.25 -15.52
N ILE A 214 3.88 10.42 -15.69
CA ILE A 214 3.09 9.76 -16.74
C ILE A 214 2.75 10.72 -17.89
N ASN A 215 2.67 12.02 -17.61
CA ASN A 215 2.44 13.07 -18.58
C ASN A 215 2.93 14.43 -18.01
N GLN A 216 2.76 15.52 -18.77
CA GLN A 216 3.25 16.85 -18.37
C GLN A 216 2.64 17.38 -17.07
N SER A 217 1.47 16.88 -16.66
CA SER A 217 0.71 17.39 -15.52
C SER A 217 0.60 16.43 -14.37
N THR A 218 1.09 15.18 -14.47
CA THR A 218 0.81 14.15 -13.46
C THR A 218 2.02 13.28 -13.16
N LEU A 219 2.30 13.15 -11.85
CA LEU A 219 3.18 12.15 -11.24
C LEU A 219 2.31 11.12 -10.52
N ILE A 220 2.66 9.86 -10.64
CA ILE A 220 2.04 8.79 -9.85
C ILE A 220 3.05 8.13 -8.93
N ASN A 221 2.58 7.66 -7.79
CA ASN A 221 3.36 6.79 -6.93
C ASN A 221 3.22 5.34 -7.44
N THR A 222 4.31 4.79 -7.98
CA THR A 222 4.31 3.46 -8.60
C THR A 222 4.03 2.34 -7.61
N ASN A 223 4.19 2.59 -6.29
CA ASN A 223 3.84 1.63 -5.25
C ASN A 223 2.34 1.35 -5.17
N TYR A 224 1.50 2.22 -5.75
CA TYR A 224 0.03 2.08 -5.77
C TYR A 224 -0.52 1.64 -7.13
N ILE A 225 0.33 1.23 -8.07
CA ILE A 225 -0.14 0.72 -9.36
C ILE A 225 -0.83 -0.63 -9.16
N ARG A 226 -2.10 -0.71 -9.53
CA ARG A 226 -2.90 -1.94 -9.55
C ARG A 226 -2.74 -2.67 -10.87
N ASN A 227 -2.88 -1.95 -11.97
CA ASN A 227 -2.86 -2.52 -13.31
C ASN A 227 -2.29 -1.53 -14.33
N ILE A 228 -1.65 -2.06 -15.37
CA ILE A 228 -1.22 -1.30 -16.54
C ILE A 228 -1.60 -2.12 -17.79
N ASP A 229 -2.50 -1.55 -18.58
CA ASP A 229 -2.83 -2.09 -19.90
C ASP A 229 -2.40 -1.11 -20.99
N ASN A 230 -1.36 -1.45 -21.74
CA ASN A 230 -0.72 -0.61 -22.73
C ASN A 230 -0.27 0.76 -22.16
N ARG A 231 -1.12 1.79 -22.20
CA ARG A 231 -0.87 3.13 -21.64
C ARG A 231 -1.86 3.49 -20.53
N ASN A 232 -2.91 2.71 -20.37
CA ASN A 232 -3.89 2.90 -19.33
C ASN A 232 -3.36 2.37 -18.01
N LEU A 233 -3.48 3.14 -16.95
CA LEU A 233 -2.95 2.84 -15.65
C LEU A 233 -4.04 3.01 -14.59
N GLU A 234 -4.14 2.02 -13.71
CA GLU A 234 -5.05 2.02 -12.57
C GLU A 234 -4.26 2.00 -11.27
N LEU A 235 -4.69 2.77 -10.30
CA LEU A 235 -4.14 2.75 -8.94
C LEU A 235 -5.10 2.06 -7.99
N TYR A 236 -4.55 1.36 -6.97
CA TYR A 236 -5.34 0.85 -5.86
C TYR A 236 -6.13 2.00 -5.21
N HIS A 237 -7.35 1.73 -4.80
CA HIS A 237 -8.21 2.69 -4.10
C HIS A 237 -8.34 4.05 -4.83
N CYS A 238 -8.27 4.06 -6.15
CA CYS A 238 -8.43 5.28 -6.95
C CYS A 238 -9.20 4.98 -8.23
N ASN A 239 -10.32 5.66 -8.41
CA ASN A 239 -11.18 5.48 -9.59
C ASN A 239 -10.85 6.49 -10.72
N GLU A 240 -9.79 7.28 -10.58
CA GLU A 240 -9.34 8.16 -11.67
C GLU A 240 -8.66 7.34 -12.76
N PRO A 241 -9.06 7.48 -14.02
CA PRO A 241 -8.35 6.87 -15.12
C PRO A 241 -7.08 7.66 -15.43
N PHE A 242 -5.94 6.99 -15.47
CA PHE A 242 -4.67 7.59 -15.85
C PHE A 242 -4.20 7.06 -17.20
N GLU A 243 -3.60 7.93 -18.00
CA GLU A 243 -2.99 7.55 -19.27
C GLU A 243 -1.54 8.03 -19.34
N ILE A 244 -0.63 7.10 -19.63
CA ILE A 244 0.79 7.40 -19.88
C ILE A 244 0.92 8.02 -21.25
N SER A 245 1.48 9.22 -21.35
CA SER A 245 1.70 9.89 -22.63
C SER A 245 2.69 9.10 -23.49
N VAL A 246 2.58 9.22 -24.79
CA VAL A 246 3.48 8.55 -25.74
C VAL A 246 4.94 8.91 -25.46
N LYS A 247 5.20 10.16 -25.10
CA LYS A 247 6.54 10.67 -24.76
C LYS A 247 7.13 9.99 -23.54
N GLU A 248 6.34 9.76 -22.49
CA GLU A 248 6.82 9.20 -21.23
C GLU A 248 6.82 7.65 -21.23
N LYS A 249 6.16 7.00 -22.21
CA LYS A 249 5.99 5.54 -22.23
C LYS A 249 7.31 4.78 -22.05
N THR A 250 8.32 5.10 -22.86
CA THR A 250 9.61 4.36 -22.83
C THR A 250 10.36 4.56 -21.50
N SER A 251 10.39 5.80 -21.01
CA SER A 251 11.03 6.13 -19.72
C SER A 251 10.32 5.45 -18.56
N PHE A 252 9.00 5.52 -18.57
CA PHE A 252 8.16 4.92 -17.51
C PHE A 252 8.39 3.41 -17.42
N PHE A 253 8.26 2.66 -18.51
CA PHE A 253 8.42 1.20 -18.50
C PHE A 253 9.85 0.73 -18.21
N LYS A 254 10.88 1.54 -18.51
CA LYS A 254 12.26 1.24 -18.09
C LYS A 254 12.44 1.38 -16.58
N SER A 255 11.67 2.22 -15.93
CA SER A 255 11.81 2.54 -14.51
C SER A 255 11.05 1.61 -13.57
N ILE A 256 10.09 0.82 -14.08
CA ILE A 256 9.27 -0.13 -13.31
C ILE A 256 9.63 -1.60 -13.57
N LYS A 257 10.62 -1.85 -14.45
CA LYS A 257 11.26 -3.16 -14.63
C LYS A 257 12.38 -3.32 -13.60
#